data_ac78654e5df73aa3fde77725842854e4
#
_entry.id   ac78654e5df73aa3fde77725842854e4
#
_cell.length_a   1.000
_cell.length_b   1.000
_cell.length_c   1.000
_cell.angle_alpha   90.00
_cell.angle_beta   90.00
_cell.angle_gamma   90.00
#
_symmetry.space_group_name_H-M   'P 1'
#
loop_
_entity.id
_entity.type
_entity.pdbx_description
1 polymer ?
#
loop_
_entity_poly.entity_id
_entity_poly.type
_entity_poly.pdbx_seq_one_letter_code
_entity_poly.pdbx_strand_id
1 'polypeptide(L)'
;MLHPLLRHLPLALALCAAGAAQAKNLVVCTEASPEGFDIVQYTGAVTADASAETVFNRLLAFRPGTTEVIPGLAERWDVSADGLSYTFHLRPGVKFHTTDYFKPTRSLNADDVLWTFQRALDPKHPWHASALRGYAYFDAMGMGELIKSVEKVDELTVRFVLNRPEAPFLRDMAMPFASIYSAEYGDQLLAAGKQGQLNNQPIGTGPFVFKRYAKDAQVRYTANPDYYAGKPPIDNLVFAITLDPNVRMQKVRAGECQVSLYPKPEDVPRLKQDPNLAVDEIDALLTTYIAINTQHKPLDAPRVRQAINLALDKKAMLDAVFGPGAASPAVGPYPPTLLGYNHSIQDWPHDPERARALLKEAGAENLRITLFIRNGTSPTIPNPALAAQMLQADLAKAGIQLTIRSLEWGELLKRSKAGEHDLSLLGWAGDNGDPDNFLSPNLSCAAAESGENQARWCDKDFEALMRKAREVSDPAERAKLYEQAQVVFHEQAPWIPLAYPKLFNVRRNTVQGYVINPLSNNNFATTSVKP
;
A
#
# COMPACT_ATOMS: atom_id res chain seq x y z
N MET A 1 -31.43 22.93 88.51
CA MET A 1 -30.14 22.58 87.87
C MET A 1 -30.45 21.55 86.82
N LEU A 2 -30.59 21.98 85.58
CA LEU A 2 -30.96 21.16 84.44
C LEU A 2 -29.81 21.18 83.39
N HIS A 3 -29.20 20.04 83.08
CA HIS A 3 -28.28 19.90 82.02
C HIS A 3 -28.99 19.59 80.68
N PRO A 4 -28.64 20.23 79.57
CA PRO A 4 -29.13 19.81 78.25
C PRO A 4 -28.18 18.81 77.61
N LEU A 5 -28.74 17.67 77.19
CA LEU A 5 -28.13 16.66 76.37
C LEU A 5 -27.93 17.16 74.91
N LEU A 6 -26.67 17.26 74.47
CA LEU A 6 -26.32 17.44 73.04
C LEU A 6 -26.46 16.09 72.29
N ARG A 7 -27.38 16.03 71.33
CA ARG A 7 -27.47 14.93 70.35
C ARG A 7 -26.48 15.18 69.22
N HIS A 8 -25.46 14.35 69.12
CA HIS A 8 -24.59 14.29 67.96
C HIS A 8 -25.28 13.51 66.85
N LEU A 9 -25.56 14.17 65.70
CA LEU A 9 -25.99 13.57 64.45
C LEU A 9 -24.74 13.22 63.63
N PRO A 10 -24.49 11.95 63.18
CA PRO A 10 -23.40 11.70 62.27
C PRO A 10 -23.78 12.11 60.86
N LEU A 11 -23.05 13.09 60.32
CA LEU A 11 -23.12 13.51 58.91
C LEU A 11 -22.45 12.41 58.06
N ALA A 12 -23.26 11.55 57.43
CA ALA A 12 -22.78 10.58 56.47
C ALA A 12 -22.36 11.30 55.18
N LEU A 13 -21.05 11.48 54.96
CA LEU A 13 -20.47 11.95 53.71
C LEU A 13 -20.60 10.82 52.67
N ALA A 14 -21.61 10.88 51.83
CA ALA A 14 -21.68 10.05 50.62
C ALA A 14 -20.61 10.52 49.63
N LEU A 15 -19.43 9.92 49.59
CA LEU A 15 -18.47 10.05 48.49
C LEU A 15 -19.10 9.43 47.23
N CYS A 16 -19.70 10.28 46.38
CA CYS A 16 -19.94 9.91 45.01
C CYS A 16 -18.56 9.75 44.32
N ALA A 17 -18.04 8.55 44.27
CA ALA A 17 -16.94 8.18 43.38
C ALA A 17 -17.47 8.27 41.95
N ALA A 18 -17.46 9.48 41.37
CA ALA A 18 -17.55 9.65 39.93
C ALA A 18 -16.29 8.99 39.36
N GLY A 19 -16.41 7.73 38.94
CA GLY A 19 -15.38 7.08 38.20
C GLY A 19 -15.05 7.95 36.99
N ALA A 20 -13.90 8.64 37.02
CA ALA A 20 -13.39 9.34 35.88
C ALA A 20 -13.21 8.29 34.78
N ALA A 21 -14.07 8.33 33.75
CA ALA A 21 -13.94 7.46 32.60
C ALA A 21 -12.57 7.76 31.97
N GLN A 22 -11.62 6.86 32.18
CA GLN A 22 -10.28 7.00 31.61
C GLN A 22 -10.39 6.94 30.10
N ALA A 23 -9.88 7.98 29.40
CA ALA A 23 -9.89 8.05 27.96
C ALA A 23 -9.22 6.81 27.36
N LYS A 24 -9.89 6.16 26.44
CA LYS A 24 -9.39 4.95 25.76
C LYS A 24 -8.40 5.37 24.67
N ASN A 25 -7.12 5.22 24.95
CA ASN A 25 -6.04 5.58 24.04
C ASN A 25 -5.52 4.34 23.31
N LEU A 26 -5.35 4.46 22.00
CA LEU A 26 -4.60 3.51 21.19
C LEU A 26 -3.31 4.19 20.73
N VAL A 27 -2.16 3.64 21.14
CA VAL A 27 -0.84 4.07 20.67
C VAL A 27 -0.29 3.02 19.73
N VAL A 28 -0.01 3.41 18.50
CA VAL A 28 0.58 2.57 17.45
C VAL A 28 2.01 3.03 17.22
N CYS A 29 2.98 2.14 17.40
CA CYS A 29 4.36 2.38 17.05
C CYS A 29 4.55 2.17 15.54
N THR A 30 4.84 3.26 14.79
CA THR A 30 5.04 3.25 13.34
C THR A 30 6.53 3.35 12.97
N GLU A 31 6.87 2.89 11.77
CA GLU A 31 8.26 2.77 11.30
C GLU A 31 8.83 4.06 10.68
N ALA A 32 7.99 5.04 10.35
CA ALA A 32 8.43 6.29 9.74
C ALA A 32 7.48 7.45 10.02
N SER A 33 7.94 8.67 9.73
CA SER A 33 7.11 9.87 9.69
C SER A 33 6.27 9.92 8.41
N PRO A 34 4.97 10.32 8.47
CA PRO A 34 4.24 10.67 7.26
C PRO A 34 4.90 11.86 6.56
N GLU A 35 4.86 11.85 5.23
CA GLU A 35 5.45 12.90 4.40
C GLU A 35 4.61 14.18 4.41
N GLY A 36 3.31 14.04 4.67
CA GLY A 36 2.30 15.09 4.73
C GLY A 36 0.90 14.51 4.85
N PHE A 37 -0.12 15.33 4.62
CA PHE A 37 -1.53 14.92 4.74
C PHE A 37 -2.35 15.19 3.47
N ASP A 38 -1.80 15.86 2.47
CA ASP A 38 -2.42 15.96 1.14
C ASP A 38 -2.06 14.71 0.33
N ILE A 39 -2.80 13.63 0.60
CA ILE A 39 -2.45 12.25 0.19
C ILE A 39 -2.30 12.07 -1.32
N VAL A 40 -2.91 12.92 -2.15
CA VAL A 40 -2.77 12.83 -3.62
C VAL A 40 -1.32 12.98 -4.10
N GLN A 41 -0.47 13.61 -3.27
CA GLN A 41 0.94 13.85 -3.58
C GLN A 41 1.87 12.69 -3.18
N TYR A 42 1.38 11.66 -2.49
CA TYR A 42 2.21 10.66 -1.85
C TYR A 42 1.72 9.23 -2.13
N THR A 43 2.67 8.28 -2.08
CA THR A 43 2.40 6.84 -2.26
C THR A 43 2.80 6.00 -1.04
N GLY A 44 3.42 6.60 -0.02
CA GLY A 44 3.91 5.89 1.15
C GLY A 44 2.78 5.36 2.04
N ALA A 45 2.86 4.09 2.45
CA ALA A 45 1.87 3.44 3.32
C ALA A 45 1.68 4.19 4.66
N VAL A 46 2.78 4.65 5.29
CA VAL A 46 2.72 5.46 6.53
C VAL A 46 1.93 6.75 6.34
N THR A 47 2.06 7.38 5.17
CA THR A 47 1.34 8.61 4.83
C THR A 47 -0.14 8.29 4.58
N ALA A 48 -0.44 7.18 3.93
CA ALA A 48 -1.81 6.69 3.76
C ALA A 48 -2.48 6.38 5.12
N ASP A 49 -1.80 5.67 6.01
CA ASP A 49 -2.28 5.39 7.37
C ASP A 49 -2.60 6.67 8.14
N ALA A 50 -1.68 7.66 8.07
CA ALA A 50 -1.81 8.93 8.78
C ALA A 50 -2.87 9.87 8.18
N SER A 51 -3.31 9.67 6.95
CA SER A 51 -4.23 10.57 6.24
C SER A 51 -5.45 9.83 5.68
N ALA A 52 -5.30 9.03 4.64
CA ALA A 52 -6.39 8.36 3.94
C ALA A 52 -7.19 7.41 4.82
N GLU A 53 -6.53 6.67 5.75
CA GLU A 53 -7.17 5.69 6.62
C GLU A 53 -7.71 6.30 7.93
N THR A 54 -7.25 7.50 8.28
CA THR A 54 -7.64 8.17 9.53
C THR A 54 -8.54 9.38 9.31
N VAL A 55 -8.13 10.31 8.43
CA VAL A 55 -8.75 11.62 8.27
C VAL A 55 -9.78 11.63 7.14
N PHE A 56 -9.51 10.92 6.06
CA PHE A 56 -10.32 10.95 4.86
C PHE A 56 -11.20 9.71 4.70
N ASN A 57 -12.14 9.78 3.77
CA ASN A 57 -12.81 8.64 3.17
C ASN A 57 -12.82 8.80 1.64
N ARG A 58 -13.12 7.72 0.96
CA ARG A 58 -13.23 7.59 -0.50
C ARG A 58 -14.66 7.27 -0.90
N LEU A 59 -14.99 7.38 -2.18
CA LEU A 59 -16.29 6.92 -2.69
C LEU A 59 -16.52 5.45 -2.38
N LEU A 60 -15.47 4.65 -2.55
CA LEU A 60 -15.44 3.22 -2.25
C LEU A 60 -14.37 2.93 -1.19
N ALA A 61 -14.44 1.78 -0.56
CA ALA A 61 -13.46 1.30 0.40
C ALA A 61 -13.13 -0.17 0.13
N PHE A 62 -12.02 -0.66 0.69
CA PHE A 62 -11.77 -2.10 0.78
C PHE A 62 -12.34 -2.66 2.08
N ARG A 63 -12.95 -3.84 2.01
CA ARG A 63 -13.34 -4.57 3.22
C ARG A 63 -12.08 -4.86 4.06
N PRO A 64 -12.07 -4.54 5.37
CA PRO A 64 -10.91 -4.78 6.22
C PRO A 64 -10.35 -6.20 6.07
N GLY A 65 -9.03 -6.31 5.89
CA GLY A 65 -8.33 -7.58 5.71
C GLY A 65 -8.48 -8.23 4.33
N THR A 66 -9.09 -7.56 3.37
CA THR A 66 -9.30 -8.08 2.01
C THR A 66 -9.09 -7.00 0.94
N THR A 67 -9.23 -7.38 -0.32
CA THR A 67 -9.26 -6.48 -1.48
C THR A 67 -10.66 -6.35 -2.10
N GLU A 68 -11.70 -6.79 -1.39
CA GLU A 68 -13.08 -6.65 -1.82
C GLU A 68 -13.52 -5.19 -1.74
N VAL A 69 -14.00 -4.65 -2.84
CA VAL A 69 -14.54 -3.28 -2.90
C VAL A 69 -15.92 -3.25 -2.26
N ILE A 70 -16.11 -2.34 -1.31
CA ILE A 70 -17.36 -2.12 -0.59
C ILE A 70 -17.76 -0.64 -0.65
N PRO A 71 -19.04 -0.29 -0.37
CA PRO A 71 -19.49 1.09 -0.22
C PRO A 71 -18.66 1.88 0.80
N GLY A 72 -18.25 3.10 0.39
CA GLY A 72 -17.62 4.12 1.23
C GLY A 72 -18.53 5.33 1.41
N LEU A 73 -18.14 6.50 0.89
CA LEU A 73 -18.99 7.69 0.84
C LEU A 73 -20.14 7.54 -0.17
N ALA A 74 -19.98 6.72 -1.20
CA ALA A 74 -21.09 6.24 -2.01
C ALA A 74 -21.71 5.00 -1.36
N GLU A 75 -23.03 4.98 -1.20
CA GLU A 75 -23.74 3.80 -0.68
C GLU A 75 -24.04 2.75 -1.75
N ARG A 76 -24.04 3.16 -3.02
CA ARG A 76 -24.17 2.30 -4.21
C ARG A 76 -23.62 3.01 -5.45
N TRP A 77 -23.40 2.24 -6.48
CA TRP A 77 -22.99 2.76 -7.80
C TRP A 77 -23.62 1.93 -8.92
N ASP A 78 -23.74 2.55 -10.09
CA ASP A 78 -24.22 1.92 -11.32
C ASP A 78 -23.11 2.05 -12.39
N VAL A 79 -22.92 0.99 -13.18
CA VAL A 79 -21.98 0.95 -14.30
C VAL A 79 -22.77 0.76 -15.60
N SER A 80 -22.49 1.59 -16.61
CA SER A 80 -23.11 1.43 -17.93
C SER A 80 -22.66 0.14 -18.62
N ALA A 81 -23.49 -0.40 -19.51
CA ALA A 81 -23.22 -1.67 -20.17
C ALA A 81 -21.93 -1.67 -21.03
N ASP A 82 -21.50 -0.51 -21.50
CA ASP A 82 -20.25 -0.30 -22.25
C ASP A 82 -19.02 -0.10 -21.35
N GLY A 83 -19.21 -0.06 -20.01
CA GLY A 83 -18.15 0.16 -19.05
C GLY A 83 -17.53 1.57 -19.08
N LEU A 84 -18.17 2.55 -19.75
CA LEU A 84 -17.65 3.90 -19.91
C LEU A 84 -18.20 4.90 -18.88
N SER A 85 -19.27 4.56 -18.15
CA SER A 85 -19.92 5.48 -17.23
C SER A 85 -20.15 4.83 -15.87
N TYR A 86 -19.70 5.50 -14.82
CA TYR A 86 -19.84 5.07 -13.43
C TYR A 86 -20.59 6.16 -12.65
N THR A 87 -21.80 5.84 -12.18
CA THR A 87 -22.66 6.76 -11.42
C THR A 87 -22.64 6.38 -9.94
N PHE A 88 -22.12 7.25 -9.08
CA PHE A 88 -22.03 7.04 -7.64
C PHE A 88 -23.11 7.83 -6.91
N HIS A 89 -23.85 7.16 -6.00
CA HIS A 89 -24.87 7.75 -5.17
C HIS A 89 -24.31 7.96 -3.76
N LEU A 90 -24.13 9.22 -3.38
CA LEU A 90 -23.48 9.61 -2.13
C LEU A 90 -24.41 9.40 -0.93
N ARG A 91 -23.82 9.08 0.23
CA ARG A 91 -24.53 9.02 1.50
C ARG A 91 -25.01 10.42 1.91
N PRO A 92 -26.29 10.59 2.27
CA PRO A 92 -26.75 11.87 2.80
C PRO A 92 -26.20 12.13 4.21
N GLY A 93 -25.99 13.40 4.56
CA GLY A 93 -25.69 13.83 5.91
C GLY A 93 -24.29 13.51 6.43
N VAL A 94 -23.34 13.07 5.58
CA VAL A 94 -21.95 12.85 5.98
C VAL A 94 -21.30 14.19 6.33
N LYS A 95 -20.76 14.31 7.55
CA LYS A 95 -20.16 15.54 8.05
C LYS A 95 -18.65 15.56 7.88
N PHE A 96 -18.12 16.71 7.49
CA PHE A 96 -16.70 16.99 7.61
C PHE A 96 -16.28 17.26 9.04
N HIS A 97 -15.01 17.06 9.37
CA HIS A 97 -14.46 17.33 10.68
C HIS A 97 -14.62 18.80 11.08
N THR A 98 -15.02 19.02 12.32
CA THR A 98 -14.97 20.34 12.97
C THR A 98 -13.67 20.45 13.76
N THR A 99 -12.91 21.52 13.50
CA THR A 99 -11.64 21.83 14.15
C THR A 99 -11.59 23.32 14.56
N ASP A 100 -10.50 23.74 15.22
CA ASP A 100 -10.30 25.15 15.56
C ASP A 100 -10.04 26.01 14.31
N TYR A 101 -9.55 25.40 13.22
CA TYR A 101 -9.20 26.08 11.98
C TYR A 101 -10.25 25.92 10.86
N PHE A 102 -11.25 25.05 11.03
CA PHE A 102 -12.36 24.87 10.08
C PHE A 102 -13.65 24.42 10.78
N LYS A 103 -14.75 25.04 10.41
CA LYS A 103 -16.11 24.69 10.84
C LYS A 103 -16.99 24.55 9.59
N PRO A 104 -17.33 23.31 9.18
CA PRO A 104 -18.14 23.08 7.98
C PRO A 104 -19.53 23.68 8.16
N THR A 105 -20.05 24.30 7.11
CA THR A 105 -21.41 24.85 7.07
C THR A 105 -22.43 23.92 6.44
N ARG A 106 -21.95 22.89 5.74
CA ARG A 106 -22.79 21.88 5.08
C ARG A 106 -22.19 20.46 5.22
N SER A 107 -22.99 19.47 4.93
CA SER A 107 -22.56 18.09 4.76
C SER A 107 -21.86 17.91 3.41
N LEU A 108 -21.14 16.79 3.26
CA LEU A 108 -20.54 16.35 2.00
C LEU A 108 -21.62 16.23 0.92
N ASN A 109 -21.29 16.71 -0.27
CA ASN A 109 -22.11 16.58 -1.46
C ASN A 109 -21.26 16.38 -2.73
N ALA A 110 -21.90 16.41 -3.90
CA ALA A 110 -21.27 16.21 -5.19
C ALA A 110 -20.16 17.24 -5.50
N ASP A 111 -20.29 18.46 -5.01
CA ASP A 111 -19.28 19.51 -5.27
C ASP A 111 -17.91 19.17 -4.66
N ASP A 112 -17.88 18.45 -3.53
CA ASP A 112 -16.63 18.01 -2.89
C ASP A 112 -15.93 16.95 -3.74
N VAL A 113 -16.69 16.06 -4.37
CA VAL A 113 -16.16 15.05 -5.30
C VAL A 113 -15.62 15.72 -6.57
N LEU A 114 -16.39 16.65 -7.16
CA LEU A 114 -15.94 17.40 -8.32
C LEU A 114 -14.65 18.17 -8.02
N TRP A 115 -14.62 18.93 -6.93
CA TRP A 115 -13.44 19.68 -6.51
C TRP A 115 -12.21 18.78 -6.37
N THR A 116 -12.38 17.62 -5.75
CA THR A 116 -11.30 16.65 -5.52
C THR A 116 -10.65 16.19 -6.82
N PHE A 117 -11.46 15.78 -7.79
CA PHE A 117 -10.93 15.24 -9.03
C PHE A 117 -10.55 16.34 -10.04
N GLN A 118 -11.30 17.44 -10.10
CA GLN A 118 -10.99 18.55 -11.02
C GLN A 118 -9.65 19.20 -10.71
N ARG A 119 -9.22 19.28 -9.44
CA ARG A 119 -7.88 19.82 -9.12
C ARG A 119 -6.74 19.00 -9.73
N ALA A 120 -6.94 17.71 -9.98
CA ALA A 120 -5.96 16.86 -10.66
C ALA A 120 -6.14 16.87 -12.18
N LEU A 121 -7.40 16.84 -12.66
CA LEU A 121 -7.75 16.76 -14.08
C LEU A 121 -7.53 18.06 -14.86
N ASP A 122 -7.80 19.23 -14.24
CA ASP A 122 -7.72 20.52 -14.93
C ASP A 122 -6.47 21.31 -14.49
N PRO A 123 -5.47 21.45 -15.36
CA PRO A 123 -4.29 22.28 -15.07
C PRO A 123 -4.60 23.75 -14.79
N LYS A 124 -5.79 24.25 -15.14
CA LYS A 124 -6.24 25.61 -14.85
C LYS A 124 -6.95 25.74 -13.51
N HIS A 125 -7.27 24.63 -12.86
CA HIS A 125 -7.89 24.66 -11.53
C HIS A 125 -6.98 25.39 -10.53
N PRO A 126 -7.48 26.33 -9.70
CA PRO A 126 -6.65 27.15 -8.80
C PRO A 126 -5.78 26.35 -7.82
N TRP A 127 -6.16 25.11 -7.60
CA TRP A 127 -5.45 24.17 -6.72
C TRP A 127 -4.49 23.22 -7.43
N HIS A 128 -4.49 23.18 -8.77
CA HIS A 128 -3.68 22.20 -9.51
C HIS A 128 -2.19 22.34 -9.16
N ALA A 129 -1.65 23.54 -9.24
CA ALA A 129 -0.24 23.83 -8.96
C ALA A 129 0.12 23.75 -7.46
N SER A 130 -0.86 23.60 -6.54
CA SER A 130 -0.60 23.49 -5.11
C SER A 130 -0.09 22.10 -4.70
N ALA A 131 -0.29 21.08 -5.53
CA ALA A 131 0.31 19.76 -5.37
C ALA A 131 1.78 19.79 -5.84
N LEU A 132 2.67 20.30 -4.98
CA LEU A 132 4.07 20.57 -5.31
C LEU A 132 4.86 19.32 -5.74
N ARG A 133 4.39 18.12 -5.39
CA ARG A 133 4.98 16.83 -5.79
C ARG A 133 4.21 16.13 -6.92
N GLY A 134 3.24 16.82 -7.53
CA GLY A 134 2.33 16.24 -8.51
C GLY A 134 1.25 15.36 -7.87
N TYR A 135 0.57 14.60 -8.70
CA TYR A 135 -0.53 13.70 -8.34
C TYR A 135 -0.07 12.24 -8.50
N ALA A 136 0.81 11.79 -7.59
CA ALA A 136 1.66 10.62 -7.79
C ALA A 136 0.95 9.37 -8.34
N TYR A 137 -0.08 8.83 -7.67
CA TYR A 137 -0.84 7.69 -8.18
C TYR A 137 -1.70 8.04 -9.40
N PHE A 138 -2.34 9.22 -9.35
CA PHE A 138 -3.22 9.68 -10.43
C PHE A 138 -2.48 9.75 -11.76
N ASP A 139 -1.26 10.31 -11.76
CA ASP A 139 -0.40 10.41 -12.93
C ASP A 139 0.15 9.04 -13.36
N ALA A 140 0.67 8.26 -12.40
CA ALA A 140 1.26 6.95 -12.68
C ALA A 140 0.25 5.94 -13.27
N MET A 141 -1.03 6.06 -12.90
CA MET A 141 -2.11 5.20 -13.41
C MET A 141 -2.78 5.76 -14.67
N GLY A 142 -2.33 6.90 -15.20
CA GLY A 142 -2.88 7.52 -16.39
C GLY A 142 -4.34 7.99 -16.22
N MET A 143 -4.74 8.34 -14.98
CA MET A 143 -6.12 8.74 -14.70
C MET A 143 -6.55 9.99 -15.47
N GLY A 144 -5.62 10.91 -15.73
CA GLY A 144 -5.89 12.10 -16.55
C GLY A 144 -6.29 11.79 -18.00
N GLU A 145 -5.75 10.69 -18.56
CA GLU A 145 -6.12 10.21 -19.89
C GLU A 145 -7.34 9.30 -19.87
N LEU A 146 -7.55 8.58 -18.75
CA LEU A 146 -8.64 7.66 -18.57
C LEU A 146 -9.97 8.39 -18.32
N ILE A 147 -9.99 9.36 -17.41
CA ILE A 147 -11.21 10.08 -17.01
C ILE A 147 -11.49 11.20 -18.01
N LYS A 148 -12.57 11.06 -18.77
CA LYS A 148 -13.05 12.08 -19.72
C LYS A 148 -13.72 13.26 -19.02
N SER A 149 -14.59 12.96 -18.03
CA SER A 149 -15.30 13.98 -17.23
C SER A 149 -15.73 13.42 -15.88
N VAL A 150 -15.88 14.34 -14.91
CA VAL A 150 -16.58 14.11 -13.64
C VAL A 150 -17.73 15.11 -13.60
N GLU A 151 -18.97 14.62 -13.48
CA GLU A 151 -20.19 15.37 -13.67
C GLU A 151 -21.06 15.34 -12.40
N LYS A 152 -21.55 16.51 -11.98
CA LYS A 152 -22.60 16.60 -10.98
C LYS A 152 -23.94 16.29 -11.64
N VAL A 153 -24.57 15.18 -11.29
CA VAL A 153 -25.93 14.83 -11.76
C VAL A 153 -26.96 15.55 -10.89
N ASP A 154 -26.78 15.47 -9.57
CA ASP A 154 -27.51 16.21 -8.56
C ASP A 154 -26.66 16.39 -7.29
N GLU A 155 -27.24 16.88 -6.18
CA GLU A 155 -26.48 17.18 -4.94
C GLU A 155 -25.82 15.93 -4.31
N LEU A 156 -26.36 14.74 -4.55
CA LEU A 156 -25.86 13.48 -3.99
C LEU A 156 -25.50 12.44 -5.05
N THR A 157 -25.42 12.84 -6.32
CA THR A 157 -25.10 11.92 -7.41
C THR A 157 -24.02 12.51 -8.31
N VAL A 158 -22.92 11.76 -8.48
CA VAL A 158 -21.82 12.09 -9.38
C VAL A 158 -21.62 11.02 -10.42
N ARG A 159 -21.24 11.42 -11.62
CA ARG A 159 -20.94 10.51 -12.73
C ARG A 159 -19.51 10.72 -13.21
N PHE A 160 -18.76 9.63 -13.30
CA PHE A 160 -17.48 9.57 -14.01
C PHE A 160 -17.72 9.00 -15.40
N VAL A 161 -17.23 9.67 -16.41
CA VAL A 161 -17.21 9.20 -17.79
C VAL A 161 -15.78 8.90 -18.18
N LEU A 162 -15.52 7.73 -18.73
CA LEU A 162 -14.19 7.28 -19.13
C LEU A 162 -14.01 7.36 -20.65
N ASN A 163 -12.77 7.50 -21.11
CA ASN A 163 -12.39 7.47 -22.53
C ASN A 163 -12.31 6.03 -23.09
N ARG A 164 -12.15 5.04 -22.20
CA ARG A 164 -12.13 3.61 -22.53
C ARG A 164 -12.64 2.81 -21.34
N PRO A 165 -13.12 1.56 -21.53
CA PRO A 165 -13.42 0.68 -20.42
C PRO A 165 -12.16 0.41 -19.57
N GLU A 166 -12.33 0.38 -18.25
CA GLU A 166 -11.25 0.11 -17.31
C GLU A 166 -11.78 -0.74 -16.16
N ALA A 167 -11.55 -2.05 -16.22
CA ALA A 167 -12.07 -2.98 -15.22
C ALA A 167 -11.54 -2.74 -13.79
N PRO A 168 -10.27 -2.29 -13.57
CA PRO A 168 -9.78 -1.92 -12.26
C PRO A 168 -10.40 -0.63 -11.67
N PHE A 169 -11.10 0.20 -12.43
CA PHE A 169 -11.54 1.56 -12.05
C PHE A 169 -12.19 1.64 -10.67
N LEU A 170 -13.09 0.72 -10.32
CA LEU A 170 -13.73 0.71 -8.99
C LEU A 170 -12.72 0.44 -7.87
N ARG A 171 -11.71 -0.40 -8.10
CA ARG A 171 -10.63 -0.66 -7.15
C ARG A 171 -9.73 0.55 -6.99
N ASP A 172 -9.47 1.25 -8.09
CA ASP A 172 -8.68 2.49 -8.09
C ASP A 172 -9.38 3.58 -7.29
N MET A 173 -10.72 3.68 -7.39
CA MET A 173 -11.54 4.61 -6.59
C MET A 173 -11.57 4.26 -5.08
N ALA A 174 -11.08 3.10 -4.67
CA ALA A 174 -10.90 2.72 -3.27
C ALA A 174 -9.47 2.98 -2.75
N MET A 175 -8.51 3.37 -3.63
CA MET A 175 -7.13 3.67 -3.26
C MET A 175 -7.00 5.01 -2.52
N PRO A 176 -5.91 5.20 -1.73
CA PRO A 176 -5.67 6.42 -0.95
C PRO A 176 -5.76 7.73 -1.75
N PHE A 177 -5.29 7.75 -3.00
CA PHE A 177 -5.31 8.97 -3.83
C PHE A 177 -6.73 9.49 -4.13
N ALA A 178 -7.74 8.60 -4.13
CA ALA A 178 -9.13 8.95 -4.37
C ALA A 178 -9.86 9.48 -3.11
N SER A 179 -9.13 9.90 -2.08
CA SER A 179 -9.67 10.52 -0.87
C SER A 179 -10.43 11.81 -1.20
N ILE A 180 -11.64 11.97 -0.65
CA ILE A 180 -12.48 13.13 -0.93
C ILE A 180 -12.18 14.27 0.06
N TYR A 181 -11.93 15.44 -0.48
CA TYR A 181 -11.64 16.67 0.26
C TYR A 181 -12.88 17.55 0.37
N SER A 182 -12.88 18.48 1.33
CA SER A 182 -13.91 19.52 1.45
C SER A 182 -13.60 20.68 0.48
N ALA A 183 -14.47 20.89 -0.49
CA ALA A 183 -14.41 22.07 -1.37
C ALA A 183 -14.49 23.38 -0.56
N GLU A 184 -15.39 23.43 0.44
CA GLU A 184 -15.56 24.58 1.32
C GLU A 184 -14.25 24.93 2.08
N TYR A 185 -13.53 23.92 2.58
CA TYR A 185 -12.23 24.16 3.22
C TYR A 185 -11.17 24.59 2.20
N GLY A 186 -11.19 23.99 1.01
CA GLY A 186 -10.35 24.42 -0.11
C GLY A 186 -10.57 25.90 -0.43
N ASP A 187 -11.80 26.32 -0.59
CA ASP A 187 -12.16 27.72 -0.90
C ASP A 187 -11.72 28.68 0.23
N GLN A 188 -11.91 28.29 1.49
CA GLN A 188 -11.41 29.05 2.66
C GLN A 188 -9.88 29.25 2.59
N LEU A 189 -9.12 28.19 2.32
CA LEU A 189 -7.66 28.27 2.24
C LEU A 189 -7.19 29.07 1.01
N LEU A 190 -7.87 28.94 -0.12
CA LEU A 190 -7.58 29.69 -1.33
C LEU A 190 -7.80 31.19 -1.10
N ALA A 191 -8.94 31.58 -0.56
CA ALA A 191 -9.25 32.97 -0.22
C ALA A 191 -8.24 33.59 0.77
N ALA A 192 -7.68 32.75 1.67
CA ALA A 192 -6.66 33.16 2.63
C ALA A 192 -5.22 33.14 2.07
N GLY A 193 -4.98 32.66 0.86
CA GLY A 193 -3.65 32.45 0.30
C GLY A 193 -2.82 31.40 1.05
N LYS A 194 -3.48 30.38 1.63
CA LYS A 194 -2.88 29.40 2.53
C LYS A 194 -3.00 27.95 2.01
N GLN A 195 -2.95 27.75 0.70
CA GLN A 195 -3.12 26.41 0.08
C GLN A 195 -2.18 25.36 0.68
N GLY A 196 -0.93 25.71 1.03
CA GLY A 196 0.01 24.79 1.67
C GLY A 196 -0.45 24.22 3.01
N GLN A 197 -1.46 24.83 3.66
CA GLN A 197 -2.01 24.29 4.91
C GLN A 197 -2.83 23.02 4.71
N LEU A 198 -3.33 22.73 3.52
CA LEU A 198 -4.01 21.47 3.22
C LEU A 198 -3.13 20.26 3.58
N ASN A 199 -1.82 20.40 3.36
CA ASN A 199 -0.83 19.36 3.67
C ASN A 199 -0.44 19.28 5.16
N ASN A 200 -0.87 20.21 6.01
CA ASN A 200 -0.49 20.29 7.43
C ASN A 200 -1.67 20.28 8.39
N GLN A 201 -2.83 20.69 7.90
CA GLN A 201 -4.09 20.82 8.66
C GLN A 201 -5.22 20.15 7.87
N PRO A 202 -5.20 18.80 7.74
CA PRO A 202 -6.17 18.11 6.91
C PRO A 202 -7.59 18.17 7.50
N ILE A 203 -8.58 18.27 6.61
CA ILE A 203 -10.02 18.14 6.91
C ILE A 203 -10.59 17.05 6.02
N GLY A 204 -11.23 16.07 6.62
CA GLY A 204 -11.93 14.99 5.94
C GLY A 204 -13.20 14.57 6.67
N THR A 205 -13.72 13.42 6.29
CA THR A 205 -14.93 12.80 6.85
C THR A 205 -14.61 11.53 7.64
N GLY A 206 -13.34 11.21 7.81
CA GLY A 206 -12.83 9.94 8.33
C GLY A 206 -13.11 9.67 9.80
N PRO A 207 -12.71 8.49 10.29
CA PRO A 207 -13.00 8.06 11.66
C PRO A 207 -12.27 8.87 12.74
N PHE A 208 -11.20 9.59 12.38
CA PHE A 208 -10.40 10.34 13.34
C PHE A 208 -10.15 11.77 12.90
N VAL A 209 -10.33 12.72 13.83
CA VAL A 209 -10.07 14.13 13.64
C VAL A 209 -8.62 14.45 13.97
N PHE A 210 -7.88 14.99 13.02
CA PHE A 210 -6.50 15.41 13.21
C PHE A 210 -6.35 16.47 14.30
N LYS A 211 -5.35 16.32 15.15
CA LYS A 211 -5.04 17.29 16.21
C LYS A 211 -3.67 17.90 16.08
N ARG A 212 -2.63 17.10 15.88
CA ARG A 212 -1.25 17.58 15.86
C ARG A 212 -0.31 16.58 15.20
N TYR A 213 0.63 17.09 14.44
CA TYR A 213 1.80 16.39 13.97
C TYR A 213 3.08 17.02 14.55
N ALA A 214 3.90 16.23 15.21
CA ALA A 214 5.27 16.54 15.56
C ALA A 214 6.18 15.59 14.79
N LYS A 215 6.88 16.12 13.78
CA LYS A 215 7.74 15.34 12.88
C LYS A 215 8.74 14.50 13.71
N ASP A 216 8.97 13.28 13.27
CA ASP A 216 9.87 12.28 13.89
C ASP A 216 9.53 11.91 15.35
N ALA A 217 8.35 12.34 15.84
CA ALA A 217 7.89 12.03 17.19
C ALA A 217 6.50 11.37 17.18
N GLN A 218 5.46 12.09 16.75
CA GLN A 218 4.09 11.53 16.79
C GLN A 218 3.09 12.28 15.94
N VAL A 219 2.01 11.56 15.56
CA VAL A 219 0.75 12.17 15.08
C VAL A 219 -0.35 11.85 16.08
N ARG A 220 -1.20 12.83 16.38
CA ARG A 220 -2.32 12.69 17.34
C ARG A 220 -3.66 12.99 16.69
N TYR A 221 -4.65 12.18 17.04
CA TYR A 221 -6.02 12.30 16.59
C TYR A 221 -6.98 12.07 17.75
N THR A 222 -8.22 12.57 17.62
CA THR A 222 -9.36 12.19 18.46
C THR A 222 -10.40 11.47 17.61
N ALA A 223 -11.16 10.56 18.21
CA ALA A 223 -12.27 9.92 17.52
C ALA A 223 -13.26 10.95 16.97
N ASN A 224 -13.74 10.74 15.75
CA ASN A 224 -14.80 11.54 15.15
C ASN A 224 -16.16 11.08 15.73
N PRO A 225 -16.84 11.90 16.53
CA PRO A 225 -18.13 11.53 17.11
C PRO A 225 -19.25 11.42 16.07
N ASP A 226 -19.11 12.11 14.95
CA ASP A 226 -20.07 12.17 13.84
C ASP A 226 -19.69 11.25 12.66
N TYR A 227 -18.78 10.28 12.89
CA TYR A 227 -18.38 9.37 11.81
C TYR A 227 -19.56 8.56 11.30
N TYR A 228 -19.81 8.58 9.99
CA TYR A 228 -21.01 7.99 9.38
C TYR A 228 -21.17 6.48 9.64
N ALA A 229 -20.06 5.76 9.84
CA ALA A 229 -20.09 4.32 10.17
C ALA A 229 -20.09 4.03 11.68
N GLY A 230 -20.31 5.06 12.52
CA GLY A 230 -20.32 4.99 13.96
C GLY A 230 -19.00 5.48 14.59
N LYS A 231 -19.10 6.15 15.76
CA LYS A 231 -17.93 6.63 16.50
C LYS A 231 -16.95 5.50 16.78
N PRO A 232 -15.64 5.66 16.49
CA PRO A 232 -14.63 4.68 16.88
C PRO A 232 -14.66 4.33 18.38
N PRO A 233 -14.37 3.06 18.76
CA PRO A 233 -14.44 2.62 20.16
C PRO A 233 -13.36 3.22 21.07
N ILE A 234 -12.29 3.81 20.50
CA ILE A 234 -11.22 4.53 21.19
C ILE A 234 -11.49 6.03 21.13
N ASP A 235 -11.02 6.79 22.14
CA ASP A 235 -11.17 8.25 22.17
C ASP A 235 -10.01 8.97 21.50
N ASN A 236 -8.79 8.42 21.64
CA ASN A 236 -7.58 9.00 21.04
C ASN A 236 -6.78 7.92 20.30
N LEU A 237 -6.28 8.30 19.11
CA LEU A 237 -5.32 7.53 18.35
C LEU A 237 -4.00 8.31 18.31
N VAL A 238 -2.87 7.64 18.59
CA VAL A 238 -1.54 8.22 18.53
C VAL A 238 -0.64 7.32 17.69
N PHE A 239 -0.06 7.86 16.64
CA PHE A 239 1.06 7.22 15.93
C PHE A 239 2.36 7.70 16.56
N ALA A 240 3.03 6.82 17.30
CA ALA A 240 4.32 7.05 17.93
C ALA A 240 5.43 6.63 16.95
N ILE A 241 6.07 7.61 16.31
CA ILE A 241 7.08 7.36 15.30
C ILE A 241 8.31 6.77 15.96
N THR A 242 8.69 5.56 15.57
CA THR A 242 9.78 4.79 16.17
C THR A 242 10.49 4.00 15.07
N LEU A 243 11.56 4.56 14.54
CA LEU A 243 12.23 4.05 13.34
C LEU A 243 12.85 2.67 13.54
N ASP A 244 13.49 2.43 14.70
CA ASP A 244 14.16 1.17 14.99
C ASP A 244 13.14 0.07 15.38
N PRO A 245 13.11 -1.07 14.66
CA PRO A 245 12.16 -2.15 14.93
C PRO A 245 12.39 -2.83 16.29
N ASN A 246 13.60 -2.86 16.82
CA ASN A 246 13.85 -3.44 18.14
C ASN A 246 13.26 -2.54 19.23
N VAL A 247 13.39 -1.21 19.09
CA VAL A 247 12.77 -0.25 20.00
C VAL A 247 11.25 -0.34 19.92
N ARG A 248 10.66 -0.51 18.73
CA ARG A 248 9.21 -0.76 18.59
C ARG A 248 8.78 -1.98 19.38
N MET A 249 9.51 -3.09 19.27
CA MET A 249 9.20 -4.33 20.02
C MET A 249 9.36 -4.16 21.53
N GLN A 250 10.35 -3.40 22.00
CA GLN A 250 10.48 -3.07 23.42
C GLN A 250 9.29 -2.26 23.92
N LYS A 251 8.87 -1.23 23.18
CA LYS A 251 7.72 -0.39 23.54
C LYS A 251 6.40 -1.18 23.62
N VAL A 252 6.14 -2.09 22.68
CA VAL A 252 4.91 -2.89 22.75
C VAL A 252 4.92 -3.85 23.92
N ARG A 253 6.07 -4.45 24.28
CA ARG A 253 6.22 -5.27 25.48
C ARG A 253 6.01 -4.47 26.76
N ALA A 254 6.58 -3.27 26.82
CA ALA A 254 6.41 -2.36 27.95
C ALA A 254 5.00 -1.77 28.08
N GLY A 255 4.14 -1.91 27.05
CA GLY A 255 2.80 -1.32 27.02
C GLY A 255 2.77 0.16 26.64
N GLU A 256 3.89 0.74 26.22
CA GLU A 256 3.95 2.10 25.70
C GLU A 256 3.25 2.22 24.35
N CYS A 257 3.28 1.15 23.53
CA CYS A 257 2.45 1.01 22.34
C CYS A 257 1.54 -0.21 22.51
N GLN A 258 0.30 -0.12 22.03
CA GLN A 258 -0.63 -1.25 21.98
C GLN A 258 -0.50 -2.05 20.69
N VAL A 259 -0.07 -1.42 19.60
CA VAL A 259 0.22 -2.03 18.31
C VAL A 259 1.60 -1.59 17.84
N SER A 260 2.35 -2.48 17.22
CA SER A 260 3.60 -2.18 16.53
C SER A 260 3.59 -2.79 15.15
N LEU A 261 3.88 -1.96 14.15
CA LEU A 261 3.91 -2.37 12.75
C LEU A 261 5.29 -2.94 12.39
N TYR A 262 5.30 -3.91 11.48
CA TYR A 262 6.46 -4.48 10.80
C TYR A 262 7.60 -4.88 11.74
N PRO A 263 7.42 -5.93 12.58
CA PRO A 263 8.52 -6.56 13.32
C PRO A 263 9.54 -7.15 12.34
N LYS A 264 10.77 -7.37 12.81
CA LYS A 264 11.73 -8.15 12.01
C LYS A 264 11.22 -9.58 11.85
N PRO A 265 11.27 -10.16 10.63
CA PRO A 265 10.81 -11.53 10.39
C PRO A 265 11.48 -12.58 11.30
N GLU A 266 12.78 -12.44 11.58
CA GLU A 266 13.51 -13.33 12.48
C GLU A 266 13.03 -13.29 13.94
N ASP A 267 12.37 -12.22 14.36
CA ASP A 267 11.81 -12.09 15.72
C ASP A 267 10.41 -12.73 15.85
N VAL A 268 9.70 -12.96 14.74
CA VAL A 268 8.30 -13.44 14.75
C VAL A 268 8.11 -14.74 15.54
N PRO A 269 8.96 -15.78 15.41
CA PRO A 269 8.79 -17.01 16.21
C PRO A 269 8.84 -16.75 17.71
N ARG A 270 9.71 -15.84 18.17
CA ARG A 270 9.83 -15.47 19.59
C ARG A 270 8.67 -14.60 20.06
N LEU A 271 8.17 -13.71 19.19
CA LEU A 271 7.02 -12.85 19.50
C LEU A 271 5.73 -13.66 19.64
N LYS A 272 5.54 -14.73 18.86
CA LYS A 272 4.41 -15.67 18.96
C LYS A 272 4.38 -16.46 20.29
N GLN A 273 5.51 -16.54 20.99
CA GLN A 273 5.61 -17.22 22.29
C GLN A 273 5.34 -16.29 23.49
N ASP A 274 5.25 -14.98 23.28
CA ASP A 274 4.99 -14.02 24.37
C ASP A 274 3.50 -14.04 24.74
N PRO A 275 3.13 -14.43 25.98
CA PRO A 275 1.71 -14.59 26.37
C PRO A 275 0.93 -13.28 26.41
N ASN A 276 1.58 -12.13 26.38
CA ASN A 276 0.96 -10.81 26.39
C ASN A 276 0.73 -10.22 24.99
N LEU A 277 1.26 -10.87 23.95
CA LEU A 277 1.25 -10.38 22.58
C LEU A 277 0.47 -11.33 21.68
N ALA A 278 -0.11 -10.77 20.64
CA ALA A 278 -0.58 -11.48 19.47
C ALA A 278 0.20 -10.98 18.25
N VAL A 279 0.58 -11.91 17.38
CA VAL A 279 1.18 -11.61 16.08
C VAL A 279 0.11 -11.86 15.03
N ASP A 280 -0.32 -10.79 14.37
CA ASP A 280 -1.20 -10.85 13.23
C ASP A 280 -0.34 -11.07 11.98
N GLU A 281 -0.71 -12.02 11.13
CA GLU A 281 -0.01 -12.30 9.87
C GLU A 281 -1.00 -12.42 8.72
N ILE A 282 -0.58 -12.03 7.52
CA ILE A 282 -1.37 -12.15 6.31
C ILE A 282 -0.46 -12.40 5.10
N ASP A 283 -0.95 -13.17 4.14
CA ASP A 283 -0.37 -13.23 2.80
C ASP A 283 -0.61 -11.89 2.12
N ALA A 284 0.46 -11.10 2.01
CA ALA A 284 0.38 -9.74 1.52
C ALA A 284 0.40 -9.67 0.01
N LEU A 285 -0.05 -8.56 -0.54
CA LEU A 285 0.09 -8.27 -1.96
C LEU A 285 1.50 -7.75 -2.25
N LEU A 286 2.49 -8.56 -1.92
CA LEU A 286 3.91 -8.27 -2.10
C LEU A 286 4.56 -9.28 -3.03
N THR A 287 5.43 -8.81 -3.89
CA THR A 287 6.34 -9.68 -4.66
C THR A 287 7.77 -9.16 -4.56
N THR A 288 8.71 -10.11 -4.52
CA THR A 288 10.15 -9.84 -4.60
C THR A 288 10.66 -10.51 -5.86
N TYR A 289 11.43 -9.79 -6.64
CA TYR A 289 11.95 -10.30 -7.91
C TYR A 289 13.29 -9.66 -8.28
N ILE A 290 13.98 -10.29 -9.24
CA ILE A 290 15.12 -9.68 -9.91
C ILE A 290 14.70 -9.40 -11.35
N ALA A 291 14.68 -8.14 -11.75
CA ALA A 291 14.48 -7.74 -13.13
C ALA A 291 15.77 -8.00 -13.94
N ILE A 292 15.63 -8.58 -15.13
CA ILE A 292 16.74 -8.86 -16.06
C ILE A 292 16.61 -7.89 -17.23
N ASN A 293 17.59 -7.01 -17.42
CA ASN A 293 17.58 -6.02 -18.49
C ASN A 293 17.71 -6.69 -19.88
N THR A 294 16.59 -6.82 -20.57
CA THR A 294 16.53 -7.52 -21.87
C THR A 294 17.12 -6.71 -23.03
N GLN A 295 17.54 -5.48 -22.82
CA GLN A 295 18.24 -4.68 -23.84
C GLN A 295 19.75 -4.92 -23.87
N HIS A 296 20.29 -5.56 -22.82
CA HIS A 296 21.72 -5.90 -22.74
C HIS A 296 21.98 -7.31 -23.29
N LYS A 297 22.92 -7.41 -24.24
CA LYS A 297 23.35 -8.74 -24.73
C LYS A 297 24.27 -9.42 -23.72
N PRO A 298 24.15 -10.74 -23.53
CA PRO A 298 23.24 -11.68 -24.18
C PRO A 298 21.91 -11.89 -23.43
N LEU A 299 21.54 -11.00 -22.50
CA LEU A 299 20.31 -11.08 -21.70
C LEU A 299 19.02 -10.86 -22.54
N ASP A 300 19.16 -10.40 -23.79
CA ASP A 300 18.09 -10.32 -24.77
C ASP A 300 17.53 -11.69 -25.18
N ALA A 301 18.36 -12.76 -25.06
CA ALA A 301 17.94 -14.11 -25.38
C ALA A 301 17.18 -14.78 -24.22
N PRO A 302 15.92 -15.26 -24.41
CA PRO A 302 15.14 -15.92 -23.36
C PRO A 302 15.88 -17.12 -22.72
N ARG A 303 16.61 -17.89 -23.50
CA ARG A 303 17.39 -19.07 -23.02
C ARG A 303 18.46 -18.68 -21.98
N VAL A 304 19.09 -17.52 -22.13
CA VAL A 304 20.06 -17.02 -21.15
C VAL A 304 19.34 -16.64 -19.84
N ARG A 305 18.18 -16.01 -19.93
CA ARG A 305 17.37 -15.65 -18.75
C ARG A 305 16.80 -16.87 -18.03
N GLN A 306 16.37 -17.89 -18.78
CA GLN A 306 15.97 -19.20 -18.25
C GLN A 306 17.13 -19.90 -17.54
N ALA A 307 18.34 -19.85 -18.10
CA ALA A 307 19.53 -20.39 -17.45
C ALA A 307 19.83 -19.70 -16.11
N ILE A 308 19.67 -18.37 -16.04
CA ILE A 308 19.84 -17.63 -14.79
C ILE A 308 18.79 -18.08 -13.74
N ASN A 309 17.53 -18.30 -14.13
CA ASN A 309 16.49 -18.83 -13.25
C ASN A 309 16.83 -20.24 -12.71
N LEU A 310 17.31 -21.15 -13.56
CA LEU A 310 17.71 -22.50 -13.19
C LEU A 310 18.92 -22.56 -12.24
N ALA A 311 19.78 -21.54 -12.27
CA ALA A 311 20.98 -21.50 -11.44
C ALA A 311 20.70 -21.23 -9.95
N LEU A 312 19.52 -20.72 -9.58
CA LEU A 312 19.22 -20.27 -8.22
C LEU A 312 18.60 -21.34 -7.34
N ASP A 313 19.10 -21.45 -6.09
CA ASP A 313 18.42 -22.13 -4.99
C ASP A 313 17.49 -21.15 -4.27
N LYS A 314 16.31 -20.93 -4.85
CA LYS A 314 15.31 -20.01 -4.29
C LYS A 314 14.87 -20.41 -2.89
N LYS A 315 14.73 -21.71 -2.61
CA LYS A 315 14.27 -22.19 -1.31
C LYS A 315 15.26 -21.83 -0.20
N ALA A 316 16.54 -22.11 -0.40
CA ALA A 316 17.58 -21.74 0.56
C ALA A 316 17.65 -20.21 0.77
N MET A 317 17.46 -19.43 -0.30
CA MET A 317 17.43 -17.97 -0.23
C MET A 317 16.24 -17.47 0.59
N LEU A 318 15.04 -18.02 0.40
CA LEU A 318 13.84 -17.61 1.15
C LEU A 318 14.02 -17.79 2.65
N ASP A 319 14.46 -18.97 3.07
CA ASP A 319 14.65 -19.27 4.50
C ASP A 319 15.71 -18.36 5.15
N ALA A 320 16.78 -18.03 4.40
CA ALA A 320 17.86 -17.18 4.90
C ALA A 320 17.49 -15.69 4.93
N VAL A 321 16.77 -15.19 3.92
CA VAL A 321 16.49 -13.75 3.74
C VAL A 321 15.24 -13.31 4.50
N PHE A 322 14.18 -14.13 4.47
CA PHE A 322 12.88 -13.78 5.05
C PHE A 322 12.63 -14.48 6.40
N GLY A 323 13.35 -15.55 6.69
CA GLY A 323 13.07 -16.42 7.83
C GLY A 323 12.03 -17.51 7.51
N PRO A 324 12.03 -18.63 8.27
CA PRO A 324 11.17 -19.77 8.02
C PRO A 324 9.68 -19.40 8.04
N GLY A 325 8.97 -19.67 6.94
CA GLY A 325 7.53 -19.44 6.80
C GLY A 325 7.09 -17.98 6.65
N ALA A 326 8.01 -17.03 6.56
CA ALA A 326 7.70 -15.60 6.38
C ALA A 326 7.53 -15.18 4.92
N ALA A 327 7.81 -16.07 3.98
CA ALA A 327 7.54 -15.88 2.55
C ALA A 327 7.29 -17.22 1.88
N SER A 328 6.53 -17.22 0.79
CA SER A 328 6.38 -18.36 -0.12
C SER A 328 7.15 -18.15 -1.41
N PRO A 329 7.61 -19.23 -2.11
CA PRO A 329 8.29 -19.11 -3.38
C PRO A 329 7.41 -18.43 -4.43
N ALA A 330 7.96 -17.44 -5.14
CA ALA A 330 7.29 -16.82 -6.25
C ALA A 330 7.57 -17.56 -7.55
N VAL A 331 6.50 -17.82 -8.32
CA VAL A 331 6.55 -18.45 -9.65
C VAL A 331 6.17 -17.44 -10.74
N GLY A 332 5.27 -16.52 -10.42
CA GLY A 332 4.76 -15.50 -11.33
C GLY A 332 5.02 -14.07 -10.84
N PRO A 333 4.51 -13.08 -11.57
CA PRO A 333 4.77 -11.67 -11.29
C PRO A 333 3.95 -11.10 -10.13
N TYR A 334 2.92 -11.80 -9.65
CA TYR A 334 2.04 -11.36 -8.55
C TYR A 334 1.60 -12.54 -7.69
N PRO A 335 1.12 -12.29 -6.44
CA PRO A 335 0.75 -13.34 -5.48
C PRO A 335 -0.46 -14.16 -5.88
N PRO A 336 -0.54 -15.46 -5.43
CA PRO A 336 -1.60 -16.39 -5.80
C PRO A 336 -2.99 -16.04 -5.27
N THR A 337 -3.11 -15.03 -4.42
CA THR A 337 -4.37 -14.52 -3.89
C THR A 337 -5.13 -13.63 -4.87
N LEU A 338 -4.48 -13.23 -5.97
CA LEU A 338 -5.06 -12.35 -6.98
C LEU A 338 -5.74 -13.13 -8.12
N LEU A 339 -6.69 -12.45 -8.78
CA LEU A 339 -7.45 -12.98 -9.90
C LEU A 339 -6.56 -13.55 -11.01
N GLY A 340 -6.89 -14.72 -11.54
CA GLY A 340 -6.21 -15.30 -12.69
C GLY A 340 -4.74 -15.68 -12.43
N TYR A 341 -4.37 -15.97 -11.17
CA TYR A 341 -3.08 -16.58 -10.91
C TYR A 341 -3.01 -17.99 -11.52
N ASN A 342 -1.98 -18.25 -12.32
CA ASN A 342 -1.86 -19.52 -13.03
C ASN A 342 -1.16 -20.59 -12.18
N HIS A 343 -1.95 -21.40 -11.47
CA HIS A 343 -1.44 -22.50 -10.63
C HIS A 343 -0.82 -23.67 -11.40
N SER A 344 -0.96 -23.71 -12.73
CA SER A 344 -0.39 -24.80 -13.55
C SER A 344 1.10 -24.59 -13.88
N ILE A 345 1.59 -23.35 -13.76
CA ILE A 345 2.99 -23.01 -14.01
C ILE A 345 3.84 -23.53 -12.85
N GLN A 346 4.86 -24.30 -13.18
CA GLN A 346 5.85 -24.78 -12.22
C GLN A 346 7.07 -23.87 -12.20
N ASP A 347 7.64 -23.63 -11.02
CA ASP A 347 8.88 -22.86 -10.91
C ASP A 347 10.06 -23.57 -11.58
N TRP A 348 11.05 -22.79 -11.98
CA TRP A 348 12.31 -23.30 -12.51
C TRP A 348 13.03 -24.13 -11.42
N PRO A 349 13.35 -25.42 -11.66
CA PRO A 349 14.10 -26.20 -10.69
C PRO A 349 15.52 -25.66 -10.52
N HIS A 350 16.08 -25.78 -9.32
CA HIS A 350 17.51 -25.50 -9.12
C HIS A 350 18.36 -26.56 -9.82
N ASP A 351 18.91 -26.21 -10.97
CA ASP A 351 19.77 -27.08 -11.80
C ASP A 351 20.91 -26.26 -12.44
N PRO A 352 21.99 -26.00 -11.70
CA PRO A 352 23.13 -25.24 -12.21
C PRO A 352 23.89 -25.91 -13.36
N GLU A 353 23.79 -27.25 -13.51
CA GLU A 353 24.42 -27.95 -14.64
C GLU A 353 23.62 -27.72 -15.93
N ARG A 354 22.29 -27.80 -15.85
CA ARG A 354 21.41 -27.45 -16.97
C ARG A 354 21.54 -25.97 -17.34
N ALA A 355 21.66 -25.09 -16.34
CA ALA A 355 21.94 -23.67 -16.55
C ALA A 355 23.20 -23.44 -17.37
N ARG A 356 24.29 -24.11 -16.99
CA ARG A 356 25.59 -24.06 -17.73
C ARG A 356 25.46 -24.58 -19.16
N ALA A 357 24.71 -25.66 -19.36
CA ALA A 357 24.47 -26.20 -20.69
C ALA A 357 23.71 -25.22 -21.58
N LEU A 358 22.66 -24.59 -21.07
CA LEU A 358 21.88 -23.56 -21.80
C LEU A 358 22.72 -22.33 -22.14
N LEU A 359 23.57 -21.88 -21.23
CA LEU A 359 24.49 -20.76 -21.50
C LEU A 359 25.46 -21.10 -22.62
N LYS A 360 25.98 -22.34 -22.64
CA LYS A 360 26.85 -22.82 -23.72
C LYS A 360 26.11 -22.89 -25.06
N GLU A 361 24.90 -23.46 -25.07
CA GLU A 361 24.04 -23.52 -26.28
C GLU A 361 23.74 -22.11 -26.83
N ALA A 362 23.62 -21.11 -25.94
CA ALA A 362 23.38 -19.72 -26.30
C ALA A 362 24.64 -18.90 -26.62
N GLY A 363 25.85 -19.51 -26.55
CA GLY A 363 27.13 -18.82 -26.75
C GLY A 363 27.43 -17.77 -25.67
N ALA A 364 26.87 -17.94 -24.46
CA ALA A 364 26.97 -17.01 -23.33
C ALA A 364 27.81 -17.57 -22.17
N GLU A 365 28.81 -18.43 -22.48
CA GLU A 365 29.73 -18.95 -21.48
C GLU A 365 30.57 -17.84 -20.86
N ASN A 366 30.88 -17.95 -19.56
CA ASN A 366 31.61 -16.94 -18.77
C ASN A 366 30.95 -15.57 -18.72
N LEU A 367 29.62 -15.54 -18.68
CA LEU A 367 28.80 -14.34 -18.58
C LEU A 367 29.23 -13.47 -17.36
N ARG A 368 29.39 -12.16 -17.59
CA ARG A 368 29.72 -11.18 -16.55
C ARG A 368 28.60 -10.17 -16.51
N ILE A 369 27.93 -10.07 -15.36
CA ILE A 369 26.76 -9.20 -15.17
C ILE A 369 26.84 -8.43 -13.84
N THR A 370 26.14 -7.31 -13.78
CA THR A 370 26.07 -6.43 -12.61
C THR A 370 24.66 -6.45 -12.03
N LEU A 371 24.56 -6.71 -10.73
CA LEU A 371 23.32 -6.62 -9.96
C LEU A 371 23.28 -5.30 -9.19
N PHE A 372 22.23 -4.52 -9.37
CA PHE A 372 21.90 -3.39 -8.50
C PHE A 372 21.01 -3.86 -7.36
N ILE A 373 21.37 -3.45 -6.14
CA ILE A 373 20.56 -3.64 -4.94
C ILE A 373 20.45 -2.33 -4.19
N ARG A 374 19.36 -2.13 -3.46
CA ARG A 374 19.26 -1.00 -2.52
C ARG A 374 20.11 -1.24 -1.28
N ASN A 375 20.66 -0.18 -0.71
CA ASN A 375 21.10 -0.20 0.68
C ASN A 375 19.84 -0.08 1.59
N GLY A 376 19.89 -0.70 2.77
CA GLY A 376 18.76 -0.74 3.70
C GLY A 376 17.71 -1.81 3.36
N THR A 377 16.69 -1.90 4.19
CA THR A 377 15.67 -2.95 4.18
C THR A 377 14.33 -2.45 3.64
N SER A 378 13.45 -3.36 3.26
CA SER A 378 12.04 -3.08 2.95
C SER A 378 11.17 -4.30 3.28
N PRO A 379 9.84 -4.16 3.39
CA PRO A 379 8.95 -5.31 3.57
C PRO A 379 9.08 -6.35 2.46
N THR A 380 9.37 -5.92 1.23
CA THR A 380 9.59 -6.84 0.11
C THR A 380 10.98 -7.49 0.13
N ILE A 381 11.99 -6.85 0.73
CA ILE A 381 13.36 -7.38 0.77
C ILE A 381 13.99 -7.03 2.12
N PRO A 382 13.86 -7.90 3.14
CA PRO A 382 14.38 -7.63 4.48
C PRO A 382 15.91 -7.56 4.55
N ASN A 383 16.61 -8.32 3.70
CA ASN A 383 18.06 -8.35 3.65
C ASN A 383 18.59 -8.45 2.20
N PRO A 384 18.62 -7.31 1.47
CA PRO A 384 19.04 -7.32 0.07
C PRO A 384 20.52 -7.72 -0.12
N ALA A 385 21.40 -7.43 0.83
CA ALA A 385 22.81 -7.80 0.75
C ALA A 385 23.00 -9.31 0.83
N LEU A 386 22.31 -9.98 1.76
CA LEU A 386 22.36 -11.45 1.87
C LEU A 386 21.78 -12.12 0.62
N ALA A 387 20.63 -11.64 0.13
CA ALA A 387 20.03 -12.15 -1.11
C ALA A 387 21.00 -12.05 -2.29
N ALA A 388 21.68 -10.92 -2.45
CA ALA A 388 22.65 -10.71 -3.51
C ALA A 388 23.89 -11.62 -3.39
N GLN A 389 24.39 -11.85 -2.18
CA GLN A 389 25.53 -12.75 -1.94
C GLN A 389 25.17 -14.21 -2.24
N MET A 390 23.98 -14.67 -1.87
CA MET A 390 23.50 -16.00 -2.19
C MET A 390 23.32 -16.17 -3.71
N LEU A 391 22.71 -15.19 -4.37
CA LEU A 391 22.61 -15.16 -5.83
C LEU A 391 23.99 -15.24 -6.50
N GLN A 392 24.96 -14.46 -6.01
CA GLN A 392 26.33 -14.47 -6.54
C GLN A 392 26.97 -15.86 -6.44
N ALA A 393 26.81 -16.52 -5.28
CA ALA A 393 27.34 -17.85 -5.05
C ALA A 393 26.70 -18.92 -5.95
N ASP A 394 25.39 -18.85 -6.17
CA ASP A 394 24.67 -19.78 -7.02
C ASP A 394 24.99 -19.57 -8.50
N LEU A 395 25.01 -18.33 -8.97
CA LEU A 395 25.39 -18.01 -10.35
C LEU A 395 26.82 -18.44 -10.69
N ALA A 396 27.74 -18.36 -9.72
CA ALA A 396 29.11 -18.82 -9.90
C ALA A 396 29.19 -20.33 -10.21
N LYS A 397 28.30 -21.18 -9.65
CA LYS A 397 28.19 -22.61 -9.95
C LYS A 397 27.80 -22.85 -11.41
N ALA A 398 27.04 -21.94 -12.01
CA ALA A 398 26.68 -22.00 -13.44
C ALA A 398 27.71 -21.33 -14.37
N GLY A 399 28.84 -20.80 -13.83
CA GLY A 399 29.87 -20.11 -14.59
C GLY A 399 29.59 -18.62 -14.85
N ILE A 400 28.61 -18.02 -14.16
CA ILE A 400 28.27 -16.59 -14.27
C ILE A 400 29.01 -15.81 -13.18
N GLN A 401 29.67 -14.72 -13.57
CA GLN A 401 30.34 -13.79 -12.65
C GLN A 401 29.44 -12.60 -12.37
N LEU A 402 28.94 -12.49 -11.13
CA LEU A 402 28.07 -11.41 -10.68
C LEU A 402 28.88 -10.34 -9.92
N THR A 403 28.76 -9.08 -10.34
CA THR A 403 29.24 -7.91 -9.59
C THR A 403 28.07 -7.25 -8.86
N ILE A 404 28.12 -7.12 -7.55
CA ILE A 404 27.07 -6.50 -6.74
C ILE A 404 27.38 -5.01 -6.56
N ARG A 405 26.39 -4.15 -6.82
CA ARG A 405 26.44 -2.71 -6.55
C ARG A 405 25.30 -2.32 -5.61
N SER A 406 25.63 -1.96 -4.38
CA SER A 406 24.68 -1.43 -3.40
C SER A 406 24.58 0.09 -3.56
N LEU A 407 23.36 0.59 -3.78
CA LEU A 407 23.06 1.98 -4.09
C LEU A 407 22.03 2.53 -3.08
N GLU A 408 22.06 3.83 -2.87
CA GLU A 408 20.96 4.54 -2.23
C GLU A 408 19.70 4.40 -3.10
N TRP A 409 18.50 4.38 -2.46
CA TRP A 409 17.26 4.04 -3.17
C TRP A 409 16.96 4.96 -4.37
N GLY A 410 17.07 6.27 -4.19
CA GLY A 410 16.85 7.23 -5.28
C GLY A 410 17.86 7.09 -6.41
N GLU A 411 19.12 6.82 -6.07
CA GLU A 411 20.19 6.59 -7.05
C GLU A 411 19.99 5.25 -7.78
N LEU A 412 19.52 4.21 -7.08
CA LEU A 412 19.15 2.93 -7.70
C LEU A 412 18.07 3.16 -8.76
N LEU A 413 16.97 3.80 -8.38
CA LEU A 413 15.85 4.06 -9.30
C LEU A 413 16.30 4.88 -10.51
N LYS A 414 17.04 5.96 -10.30
CA LYS A 414 17.55 6.82 -11.37
C LYS A 414 18.42 6.03 -12.36
N ARG A 415 19.37 5.25 -11.87
CA ARG A 415 20.31 4.50 -12.71
C ARG A 415 19.64 3.31 -13.39
N SER A 416 18.74 2.63 -12.69
CA SER A 416 17.96 1.54 -13.29
C SER A 416 17.01 2.08 -14.37
N LYS A 417 16.39 3.25 -14.13
CA LYS A 417 15.58 3.96 -15.12
C LYS A 417 16.40 4.43 -16.34
N ALA A 418 17.69 4.66 -16.17
CA ALA A 418 18.63 4.90 -17.28
C ALA A 418 19.10 3.60 -17.98
N GLY A 419 18.77 2.42 -17.44
CA GLY A 419 19.13 1.12 -18.01
C GLY A 419 20.57 0.68 -17.74
N GLU A 420 21.24 1.21 -16.70
CA GLU A 420 22.67 0.94 -16.42
C GLU A 420 22.93 -0.44 -15.78
N HIS A 421 21.90 -1.13 -15.33
CA HIS A 421 21.97 -2.44 -14.69
C HIS A 421 21.84 -3.58 -15.70
N ASP A 422 22.44 -4.73 -15.40
CA ASP A 422 22.10 -6.00 -16.04
C ASP A 422 20.97 -6.70 -15.28
N LEU A 423 21.07 -6.71 -13.95
CA LEU A 423 20.07 -7.20 -13.02
C LEU A 423 19.72 -6.12 -11.98
N SER A 424 18.48 -6.09 -11.51
CA SER A 424 18.05 -5.22 -10.40
C SER A 424 17.17 -6.00 -9.43
N LEU A 425 17.56 -6.06 -8.15
CA LEU A 425 16.78 -6.70 -7.08
C LEU A 425 15.75 -5.73 -6.54
N LEU A 426 14.49 -6.05 -6.73
CA LEU A 426 13.34 -5.20 -6.52
C LEU A 426 12.20 -5.93 -5.79
N GLY A 427 11.20 -5.18 -5.44
CA GLY A 427 9.91 -5.68 -5.00
C GLY A 427 8.80 -4.72 -5.37
N TRP A 428 7.59 -5.25 -5.42
CA TRP A 428 6.38 -4.50 -5.66
C TRP A 428 5.36 -4.76 -4.56
N ALA A 429 4.63 -3.73 -4.17
CA ALA A 429 3.48 -3.82 -3.29
C ALA A 429 2.23 -3.48 -4.11
N GLY A 430 1.24 -4.35 -4.09
CA GLY A 430 -0.03 -4.11 -4.76
C GLY A 430 -0.90 -3.13 -3.98
N ASP A 431 -1.47 -2.16 -4.68
CA ASP A 431 -2.17 -1.03 -4.09
C ASP A 431 -3.70 -1.14 -4.15
N ASN A 432 -4.24 -1.96 -5.08
CA ASN A 432 -5.68 -2.04 -5.33
C ASN A 432 -6.24 -3.47 -5.39
N GLY A 433 -5.37 -4.50 -5.29
CA GLY A 433 -5.79 -5.89 -5.36
C GLY A 433 -6.21 -6.36 -6.75
N ASP A 434 -5.80 -5.67 -7.80
CA ASP A 434 -5.96 -6.11 -9.20
C ASP A 434 -4.62 -6.58 -9.76
N PRO A 435 -4.56 -7.67 -10.56
CA PRO A 435 -3.32 -8.10 -11.20
C PRO A 435 -2.68 -7.03 -12.08
N ASP A 436 -3.48 -6.16 -12.71
CA ASP A 436 -2.97 -5.09 -13.56
C ASP A 436 -2.01 -4.15 -12.82
N ASN A 437 -2.25 -3.92 -11.54
CA ASN A 437 -1.36 -3.10 -10.70
C ASN A 437 0.05 -3.68 -10.51
N PHE A 438 0.22 -4.99 -10.71
CA PHE A 438 1.53 -5.63 -10.75
C PHE A 438 2.13 -5.65 -12.16
N LEU A 439 1.29 -5.82 -13.17
CA LEU A 439 1.71 -6.08 -14.53
C LEU A 439 2.01 -4.80 -15.32
N SER A 440 1.06 -3.87 -15.36
CA SER A 440 1.17 -2.67 -16.19
C SER A 440 2.36 -1.78 -15.83
N PRO A 441 2.58 -1.38 -14.55
CA PRO A 441 3.71 -0.51 -14.20
C PRO A 441 5.07 -1.19 -14.32
N ASN A 442 5.13 -2.52 -14.24
CA ASN A 442 6.40 -3.25 -14.17
C ASN A 442 6.76 -4.04 -15.43
N LEU A 443 5.81 -4.31 -16.33
CA LEU A 443 6.01 -5.22 -17.46
C LEU A 443 5.44 -4.72 -18.79
N SER A 444 4.66 -3.61 -18.81
CA SER A 444 4.12 -3.08 -20.07
C SER A 444 5.23 -2.50 -20.97
N CYS A 445 4.94 -2.42 -22.26
CA CYS A 445 5.82 -1.79 -23.24
C CYS A 445 5.99 -0.29 -22.96
N ALA A 446 4.92 0.42 -22.59
CA ALA A 446 4.99 1.82 -22.19
C ALA A 446 5.89 2.05 -20.97
N ALA A 447 5.79 1.16 -19.95
CA ALA A 447 6.68 1.21 -18.81
C ALA A 447 8.15 0.89 -19.16
N ALA A 448 8.40 0.04 -20.17
CA ALA A 448 9.75 -0.19 -20.69
C ALA A 448 10.33 1.05 -21.36
N GLU A 449 9.54 1.78 -22.14
CA GLU A 449 9.94 3.04 -22.79
C GLU A 449 10.23 4.14 -21.75
N SER A 450 9.38 4.31 -20.75
CA SER A 450 9.58 5.30 -19.67
C SER A 450 10.70 4.93 -18.70
N GLY A 451 11.11 3.64 -18.66
CA GLY A 451 12.13 3.10 -17.78
C GLY A 451 11.62 2.63 -16.42
N GLU A 452 10.31 2.63 -16.18
CA GLU A 452 9.72 2.08 -14.96
C GLU A 452 9.79 0.54 -14.96
N ASN A 453 9.54 -0.12 -16.09
CA ASN A 453 9.81 -1.53 -16.27
C ASN A 453 11.34 -1.77 -16.36
N GLN A 454 11.95 -2.13 -15.26
CA GLN A 454 13.39 -2.31 -15.17
C GLN A 454 13.92 -3.56 -15.89
N ALA A 455 13.06 -4.50 -16.27
CA ALA A 455 13.46 -5.56 -17.20
C ALA A 455 13.62 -5.05 -18.63
N ARG A 456 13.13 -3.85 -18.95
CA ARG A 456 13.14 -3.29 -20.31
C ARG A 456 12.51 -4.21 -21.36
N TRP A 457 11.76 -5.18 -20.88
CA TRP A 457 11.08 -6.17 -21.70
C TRP A 457 9.78 -5.63 -22.26
N CYS A 458 9.56 -5.83 -23.55
CA CYS A 458 8.33 -5.49 -24.23
C CYS A 458 7.95 -6.65 -25.16
N ASP A 459 6.87 -7.32 -24.84
CA ASP A 459 6.32 -8.44 -25.63
C ASP A 459 4.91 -8.08 -26.08
N LYS A 460 4.65 -8.17 -27.40
CA LYS A 460 3.39 -7.72 -27.99
C LYS A 460 2.21 -8.61 -27.62
N ASP A 461 2.44 -9.92 -27.48
CA ASP A 461 1.37 -10.87 -27.12
C ASP A 461 0.98 -10.66 -25.65
N PHE A 462 1.97 -10.50 -24.76
CA PHE A 462 1.73 -10.13 -23.36
C PHE A 462 0.97 -8.81 -23.24
N GLU A 463 1.40 -7.75 -23.95
CA GLU A 463 0.76 -6.45 -23.95
C GLU A 463 -0.71 -6.51 -24.45
N ALA A 464 -0.98 -7.29 -25.50
CA ALA A 464 -2.33 -7.48 -26.02
C ALA A 464 -3.25 -8.19 -25.01
N LEU A 465 -2.74 -9.22 -24.30
CA LEU A 465 -3.49 -9.92 -23.25
C LEU A 465 -3.81 -8.99 -22.08
N MET A 466 -2.84 -8.22 -21.60
CA MET A 466 -3.04 -7.27 -20.51
C MET A 466 -4.05 -6.17 -20.86
N ARG A 467 -3.90 -5.57 -22.05
CA ARG A 467 -4.84 -4.55 -22.52
C ARG A 467 -6.26 -5.11 -22.57
N LYS A 468 -6.44 -6.29 -23.15
CA LYS A 468 -7.77 -6.93 -23.22
C LYS A 468 -8.32 -7.21 -21.80
N ALA A 469 -7.48 -7.66 -20.87
CA ALA A 469 -7.90 -7.90 -19.48
C ALA A 469 -8.36 -6.64 -18.76
N ARG A 470 -7.85 -5.46 -19.10
CA ARG A 470 -8.35 -4.17 -18.57
C ARG A 470 -9.69 -3.75 -19.17
N GLU A 471 -9.92 -4.08 -20.44
CA GLU A 471 -11.14 -3.68 -21.17
C GLU A 471 -12.35 -4.56 -20.86
N VAL A 472 -12.12 -5.82 -20.45
CA VAL A 472 -13.18 -6.81 -20.17
C VAL A 472 -13.66 -6.71 -18.72
N SER A 473 -14.96 -6.63 -18.51
CA SER A 473 -15.57 -6.55 -17.17
C SER A 473 -15.85 -7.92 -16.53
N ASP A 474 -15.98 -9.01 -17.31
CA ASP A 474 -16.23 -10.36 -16.81
C ASP A 474 -15.00 -10.92 -16.08
N PRO A 475 -15.10 -11.23 -14.78
CA PRO A 475 -13.95 -11.70 -14.00
C PRO A 475 -13.38 -13.05 -14.50
N ALA A 476 -14.22 -13.94 -15.04
CA ALA A 476 -13.76 -15.24 -15.50
C ALA A 476 -13.00 -15.11 -16.83
N GLU A 477 -13.41 -14.22 -17.71
CA GLU A 477 -12.67 -13.90 -18.93
C GLU A 477 -11.34 -13.19 -18.59
N ARG A 478 -11.38 -12.23 -17.68
CA ARG A 478 -10.16 -11.57 -17.19
C ARG A 478 -9.15 -12.56 -16.60
N ALA A 479 -9.62 -13.50 -15.76
CA ALA A 479 -8.77 -14.52 -15.16
C ALA A 479 -8.02 -15.32 -16.23
N LYS A 480 -8.70 -15.78 -17.28
CA LYS A 480 -8.08 -16.53 -18.39
C LYS A 480 -7.02 -15.71 -19.13
N LEU A 481 -7.25 -14.42 -19.32
CA LEU A 481 -6.30 -13.55 -19.99
C LEU A 481 -5.04 -13.37 -19.15
N TYR A 482 -5.15 -13.21 -17.83
CA TYR A 482 -4.02 -13.14 -16.91
C TYR A 482 -3.28 -14.48 -16.79
N GLU A 483 -3.98 -15.61 -16.79
CA GLU A 483 -3.35 -16.93 -16.84
C GLU A 483 -2.49 -17.11 -18.10
N GLN A 484 -2.99 -16.66 -19.25
CA GLN A 484 -2.25 -16.71 -20.52
C GLN A 484 -1.04 -15.75 -20.50
N ALA A 485 -1.21 -14.54 -19.97
CA ALA A 485 -0.10 -13.58 -19.84
C ALA A 485 1.03 -14.13 -18.97
N GLN A 486 0.71 -14.86 -17.88
CA GLN A 486 1.72 -15.49 -17.04
C GLN A 486 2.48 -16.62 -17.75
N VAL A 487 1.86 -17.33 -18.71
CA VAL A 487 2.59 -18.31 -19.55
C VAL A 487 3.63 -17.60 -20.39
N VAL A 488 3.26 -16.51 -21.08
CA VAL A 488 4.22 -15.71 -21.87
C VAL A 488 5.34 -15.17 -20.99
N PHE A 489 4.99 -14.62 -19.83
CA PHE A 489 5.97 -14.13 -18.84
C PHE A 489 6.94 -15.23 -18.41
N HIS A 490 6.46 -16.42 -18.08
CA HIS A 490 7.29 -17.53 -17.64
C HIS A 490 8.23 -18.01 -18.76
N GLU A 491 7.74 -18.19 -19.98
CA GLU A 491 8.54 -18.63 -21.13
C GLU A 491 9.61 -17.59 -21.51
N GLN A 492 9.28 -16.31 -21.46
CA GLN A 492 10.20 -15.22 -21.77
C GLN A 492 11.17 -14.90 -20.63
N ALA A 493 10.84 -15.25 -19.39
CA ALA A 493 11.63 -15.07 -18.17
C ALA A 493 12.27 -13.67 -18.02
N PRO A 494 11.51 -12.57 -18.14
CA PRO A 494 12.08 -11.23 -17.96
C PRO A 494 12.51 -10.95 -16.52
N TRP A 495 11.96 -11.70 -15.58
CA TRP A 495 12.32 -11.69 -14.17
C TRP A 495 12.81 -13.05 -13.67
N ILE A 496 13.45 -12.99 -12.51
CA ILE A 496 13.55 -14.12 -11.59
C ILE A 496 12.56 -13.80 -10.44
N PRO A 497 11.34 -14.35 -10.45
CA PRO A 497 10.44 -14.25 -9.30
C PRO A 497 11.09 -14.94 -8.10
N LEU A 498 11.17 -14.28 -6.94
CA LEU A 498 11.83 -14.83 -5.76
C LEU A 498 10.85 -15.22 -4.68
N ALA A 499 10.05 -14.27 -4.20
CA ALA A 499 9.23 -14.45 -3.00
C ALA A 499 7.90 -13.72 -3.08
N TYR A 500 6.89 -14.28 -2.40
CA TYR A 500 5.69 -13.58 -1.93
C TYR A 500 5.79 -13.44 -0.42
N PRO A 501 6.28 -12.28 0.08
CA PRO A 501 6.42 -12.06 1.53
C PRO A 501 5.09 -11.95 2.24
N LYS A 502 5.03 -12.42 3.49
CA LYS A 502 3.94 -12.13 4.41
C LYS A 502 4.18 -10.80 5.12
N LEU A 503 3.09 -10.16 5.55
CA LEU A 503 3.14 -9.07 6.50
C LEU A 503 2.85 -9.56 7.91
N PHE A 504 3.51 -8.92 8.88
CA PHE A 504 3.34 -9.17 10.30
C PHE A 504 3.16 -7.85 11.03
N ASN A 505 2.18 -7.82 11.94
CA ASN A 505 2.05 -6.77 12.94
C ASN A 505 1.93 -7.40 14.32
N VAL A 506 2.34 -6.67 15.35
CA VAL A 506 2.31 -7.16 16.75
C VAL A 506 1.39 -6.28 17.54
N ARG A 507 0.48 -6.88 18.28
CA ARG A 507 -0.40 -6.17 19.21
C ARG A 507 -0.42 -6.81 20.58
N ARG A 508 -0.76 -6.01 21.58
CA ARG A 508 -1.08 -6.54 22.92
C ARG A 508 -2.41 -7.27 22.87
N ASN A 509 -2.57 -8.30 23.71
CA ASN A 509 -3.82 -9.08 23.80
C ASN A 509 -5.03 -8.24 24.26
N THR A 510 -4.80 -7.05 24.81
CA THR A 510 -5.85 -6.08 25.17
C THR A 510 -6.46 -5.38 23.94
N VAL A 511 -5.78 -5.40 22.78
CA VAL A 511 -6.28 -4.80 21.51
C VAL A 511 -7.22 -5.79 20.84
N GLN A 512 -8.41 -5.31 20.46
CA GLN A 512 -9.42 -6.09 19.76
C GLN A 512 -9.97 -5.33 18.56
N GLY A 513 -10.48 -6.05 17.55
CA GLY A 513 -11.07 -5.45 16.35
C GLY A 513 -10.05 -4.84 15.36
N TYR A 514 -8.75 -4.94 15.65
CA TYR A 514 -7.70 -4.66 14.66
C TYR A 514 -7.63 -5.78 13.63
N VAL A 515 -7.55 -5.42 12.36
CA VAL A 515 -7.42 -6.36 11.24
C VAL A 515 -6.24 -5.93 10.38
N ILE A 516 -5.26 -6.81 10.22
CA ILE A 516 -4.12 -6.60 9.30
C ILE A 516 -4.63 -6.65 7.85
N ASN A 517 -4.07 -5.79 6.98
CA ASN A 517 -4.54 -5.61 5.61
C ASN A 517 -3.48 -6.10 4.59
N PRO A 518 -3.84 -6.89 3.58
CA PRO A 518 -2.92 -7.34 2.54
C PRO A 518 -2.34 -6.20 1.69
N LEU A 519 -3.01 -5.04 1.65
CA LEU A 519 -2.56 -3.81 0.97
C LEU A 519 -1.55 -2.98 1.78
N SER A 520 -1.09 -3.49 2.93
CA SER A 520 -0.15 -2.78 3.83
C SER A 520 -0.69 -1.49 4.48
N ASN A 521 -1.98 -1.16 4.32
CA ASN A 521 -2.63 -0.04 4.98
C ASN A 521 -3.21 -0.46 6.33
N ASN A 522 -3.21 0.44 7.32
CA ASN A 522 -3.69 0.16 8.66
C ASN A 522 -4.86 1.07 9.04
N ASN A 523 -6.04 0.49 9.20
CA ASN A 523 -7.23 1.19 9.64
C ASN A 523 -7.60 0.78 11.08
N PHE A 524 -7.85 1.76 11.94
CA PHE A 524 -8.12 1.55 13.37
C PHE A 524 -9.55 1.95 13.78
N ALA A 525 -10.44 2.20 12.82
CA ALA A 525 -11.80 2.68 13.09
C ALA A 525 -12.63 1.74 13.99
N THR A 526 -12.39 0.42 13.88
CA THR A 526 -13.10 -0.63 14.66
C THR A 526 -12.27 -1.14 15.85
N THR A 527 -11.06 -0.60 16.04
CA THR A 527 -10.13 -1.09 17.06
C THR A 527 -10.52 -0.58 18.44
N SER A 528 -10.50 -1.46 19.42
CA SER A 528 -10.73 -1.15 20.83
C SER A 528 -9.59 -1.64 21.72
N VAL A 529 -9.44 -1.01 22.88
CA VAL A 529 -8.47 -1.42 23.91
C VAL A 529 -9.24 -1.77 25.18
N LYS A 530 -9.08 -3.00 25.63
CA LYS A 530 -9.60 -3.43 26.95
C LYS A 530 -8.76 -2.82 28.07
N PRO A 531 -9.38 -2.49 29.21
CA PRO A 531 -8.67 -2.03 30.40
C PRO A 531 -7.59 -3.00 30.88
#